data_8224283b9580ff4e6ded1da27d6d6334
#
_entry.id   8224283b9580ff4e6ded1da27d6d6334
#
_cell.length_a   1.000
_cell.length_b   1.000
_cell.length_c   1.000
_cell.angle_alpha   90.00
_cell.angle_beta   90.00
_cell.angle_gamma   90.00
#
_symmetry.space_group_name_H-M   'P 1'
#
loop_
_entity.id
_entity.type
_entity.pdbx_description
1 polymer ?
#
loop_
_entity_poly.entity_id
_entity_poly.type
_entity_poly.pdbx_seq_one_letter_code
_entity_poly.pdbx_strand_id
1 'polypeptide(L)'
;MLFERPEAGGKAVLLQVELRRQNNPDQDEFVELSRSAQIDVVHVECAKRDAPHPRWFVGSGKVDELKELLQWADASLVLVNHDLSPGQQRNLEQALDSRIITRTELILTIFAERARSHEGQLQVELAQLKHAQTRLVRGWTHLD
;
A
#
# COMPACT_ATOMS: atom_id res chain seq x y z
N MET A 1 13.29 10.29 7.13
CA MET A 1 12.83 9.24 6.24
C MET A 1 11.46 9.61 5.69
N LEU A 2 11.25 9.37 4.41
CA LEU A 2 9.94 9.61 3.80
C LEU A 2 8.86 8.74 4.42
N PHE A 3 9.22 7.55 4.82
CA PHE A 3 8.29 6.60 5.42
C PHE A 3 8.89 6.03 6.69
N GLU A 4 8.07 5.98 7.73
CA GLU A 4 8.45 5.17 8.86
C GLU A 4 8.46 3.71 8.40
N ARG A 5 9.54 3.04 8.73
CA ARG A 5 9.69 1.64 8.39
C ARG A 5 8.65 0.82 9.17
N PRO A 6 7.84 -0.02 8.52
CA PRO A 6 7.02 -0.97 9.24
C PRO A 6 7.93 -1.86 10.08
N GLU A 7 7.53 -2.15 11.30
CA GLU A 7 8.31 -3.03 12.14
C GLU A 7 8.45 -4.41 11.47
N ALA A 8 9.66 -4.94 11.46
CA ALA A 8 9.91 -6.27 10.94
C ALA A 8 9.04 -7.27 11.71
N GLY A 9 8.28 -8.10 10.98
CA GLY A 9 7.37 -9.05 11.58
C GLY A 9 6.00 -8.48 11.95
N GLY A 10 5.72 -7.23 11.59
CA GLY A 10 4.39 -6.64 11.81
C GLY A 10 3.31 -7.36 11.03
N LYS A 11 2.16 -7.57 11.67
CA LYS A 11 1.02 -8.24 11.05
C LYS A 11 0.20 -7.26 10.24
N ALA A 12 -0.17 -7.65 9.04
CA ALA A 12 -0.93 -6.80 8.12
C ALA A 12 -2.09 -7.55 7.49
N VAL A 13 -3.15 -6.81 7.23
CA VAL A 13 -4.24 -7.26 6.35
C VAL A 13 -4.01 -6.62 4.99
N LEU A 14 -4.01 -7.44 3.95
CA LEU A 14 -3.87 -6.96 2.58
C LEU A 14 -5.26 -6.71 2.01
N LEU A 15 -5.49 -5.53 1.48
CA LEU A 15 -6.72 -5.16 0.82
C LEU A 15 -6.50 -5.13 -0.69
N GLN A 16 -7.15 -6.07 -1.37
CA GLN A 16 -7.16 -6.14 -2.84
C GLN A 16 -8.47 -5.55 -3.33
N VAL A 17 -8.40 -4.39 -3.96
CA VAL A 17 -9.59 -3.75 -4.53
C VAL A 17 -9.58 -3.96 -6.03
N GLU A 18 -10.64 -4.56 -6.55
CA GLU A 18 -10.83 -4.75 -7.97
C GLU A 18 -11.82 -3.72 -8.49
N LEU A 19 -11.32 -2.84 -9.35
CA LEU A 19 -12.12 -1.80 -9.97
C LEU A 19 -12.59 -2.29 -11.33
N ARG A 20 -13.88 -2.15 -11.59
CA ARG A 20 -14.48 -2.61 -12.81
C ARG A 20 -13.90 -1.87 -14.03
N ARG A 21 -13.64 -2.60 -15.10
CA ARG A 21 -13.11 -2.07 -16.36
C ARG A 21 -11.73 -1.45 -16.26
N GLN A 22 -10.95 -1.87 -15.28
CA GLN A 22 -9.57 -1.44 -15.13
C GLN A 22 -8.67 -2.65 -15.02
N ASN A 23 -7.42 -2.48 -15.43
CA ASN A 23 -6.39 -3.46 -15.15
C ASN A 23 -5.94 -3.26 -13.71
N ASN A 24 -6.34 -4.18 -12.85
CA ASN A 24 -5.98 -4.10 -11.44
C ASN A 24 -4.61 -4.73 -11.20
N PRO A 25 -3.82 -4.21 -10.26
CA PRO A 25 -2.54 -4.83 -9.92
C PRO A 25 -2.74 -6.26 -9.42
N ASP A 26 -1.78 -7.12 -9.73
CA ASP A 26 -1.85 -8.53 -9.38
C ASP A 26 -1.68 -8.74 -7.88
N GLN A 27 -2.56 -9.52 -7.29
CA GLN A 27 -2.55 -9.82 -5.85
C GLN A 27 -1.31 -10.63 -5.45
N ASP A 28 -0.96 -11.65 -6.23
CA ASP A 28 0.18 -12.51 -5.91
C ASP A 28 1.49 -11.72 -5.94
N GLU A 29 1.62 -10.83 -6.91
CA GLU A 29 2.77 -9.92 -6.96
C GLU A 29 2.85 -9.05 -5.71
N PHE A 30 1.72 -8.53 -5.27
CA PHE A 30 1.68 -7.67 -4.09
C PHE A 30 2.02 -8.43 -2.81
N VAL A 31 1.58 -9.68 -2.70
CA VAL A 31 1.96 -10.55 -1.58
C VAL A 31 3.48 -10.76 -1.57
N GLU A 32 4.07 -10.99 -2.74
CA GLU A 32 5.53 -11.15 -2.84
C GLU A 32 6.27 -9.86 -2.48
N LEU A 33 5.76 -8.71 -2.91
CA LEU A 33 6.33 -7.41 -2.53
C LEU A 33 6.27 -7.22 -1.01
N SER A 34 5.15 -7.59 -0.41
CA SER A 34 4.98 -7.49 1.05
C SER A 34 5.99 -8.36 1.79
N ARG A 35 6.21 -9.56 1.27
CA ARG A 35 7.20 -10.48 1.83
C ARG A 35 8.61 -9.92 1.71
N SER A 36 8.92 -9.29 0.58
CA SER A 36 10.22 -8.61 0.38
C SER A 36 10.43 -7.48 1.36
N ALA A 37 9.36 -6.85 1.83
CA ALA A 37 9.41 -5.78 2.83
C ALA A 37 9.38 -6.34 4.27
N GLN A 38 9.41 -7.67 4.43
CA GLN A 38 9.36 -8.36 5.72
C GLN A 38 8.09 -8.08 6.51
N ILE A 39 6.98 -7.96 5.79
CA ILE A 39 5.66 -7.75 6.38
C ILE A 39 4.91 -9.08 6.34
N ASP A 40 4.31 -9.45 7.47
CA ASP A 40 3.55 -10.69 7.60
C ASP A 40 2.08 -10.42 7.24
N VAL A 41 1.66 -10.87 6.07
CA VAL A 41 0.27 -10.75 5.62
C VAL A 41 -0.52 -11.90 6.23
N VAL A 42 -1.36 -11.60 7.22
CA VAL A 42 -2.14 -12.61 7.95
C VAL A 42 -3.51 -12.85 7.35
N HIS A 43 -4.00 -11.96 6.51
CA HIS A 43 -5.29 -12.11 5.84
C HIS A 43 -5.31 -11.26 4.59
N VAL A 44 -5.99 -11.75 3.55
CA VAL A 44 -6.23 -11.01 2.32
C VAL A 44 -7.73 -10.78 2.20
N GLU A 45 -8.12 -9.53 2.11
CA GLU A 45 -9.51 -9.14 1.93
C GLU A 45 -9.69 -8.55 0.55
N CYS A 46 -10.73 -9.00 -0.15
CA CYS A 46 -11.05 -8.51 -1.49
C CYS A 46 -12.27 -7.63 -1.47
N ALA A 47 -12.24 -6.58 -2.25
CA ALA A 47 -13.37 -5.69 -2.45
C ALA A 47 -13.51 -5.42 -3.95
N LYS A 48 -14.76 -5.44 -4.44
CA LYS A 48 -15.06 -5.15 -5.84
C LYS A 48 -15.89 -3.88 -5.89
N ARG A 49 -15.48 -2.96 -6.76
CA ARG A 49 -16.18 -1.69 -6.92
C ARG A 49 -16.17 -1.28 -8.39
N ASP A 50 -17.20 -0.53 -8.78
CA ASP A 50 -17.21 0.10 -10.11
C ASP A 50 -16.20 1.25 -10.16
N ALA A 51 -16.10 2.01 -9.07
CA ALA A 51 -15.19 3.14 -8.94
C ALA A 51 -14.75 3.30 -7.49
N PRO A 52 -13.59 3.94 -7.22
CA PRO A 52 -13.18 4.21 -5.86
C PRO A 52 -14.16 5.10 -5.13
N HIS A 53 -14.41 4.81 -3.86
CA HIS A 53 -15.21 5.71 -3.03
C HIS A 53 -14.43 7.00 -2.79
N PRO A 54 -15.05 8.17 -2.94
CA PRO A 54 -14.31 9.44 -2.81
C PRO A 54 -13.67 9.65 -1.45
N ARG A 55 -14.28 9.13 -0.39
CA ARG A 55 -13.82 9.35 0.98
C ARG A 55 -12.83 8.29 1.45
N TRP A 56 -13.12 7.01 1.22
CA TRP A 56 -12.33 5.91 1.78
C TRP A 56 -11.76 4.94 0.76
N PHE A 57 -11.90 5.20 -0.50
CA PHE A 57 -11.53 4.30 -1.59
C PHE A 57 -12.43 3.07 -1.67
N VAL A 58 -12.86 2.52 -0.54
CA VAL A 58 -13.82 1.40 -0.44
C VAL A 58 -15.10 1.89 0.22
N GLY A 59 -16.18 1.10 0.15
CA GLY A 59 -17.44 1.48 0.75
C GLY A 59 -17.44 1.39 2.28
N SER A 60 -18.39 2.05 2.91
CA SER A 60 -18.50 2.08 4.38
C SER A 60 -18.65 0.68 4.99
N GLY A 61 -19.37 -0.22 4.32
CA GLY A 61 -19.51 -1.60 4.78
C GLY A 61 -18.17 -2.32 4.83
N LYS A 62 -17.35 -2.11 3.80
CA LYS A 62 -16.01 -2.72 3.77
C LYS A 62 -15.09 -2.11 4.83
N VAL A 63 -15.24 -0.83 5.12
CA VAL A 63 -14.49 -0.18 6.21
C VAL A 63 -14.81 -0.87 7.55
N ASP A 64 -16.10 -1.13 7.81
CA ASP A 64 -16.51 -1.82 9.02
C ASP A 64 -15.98 -3.25 9.09
N GLU A 65 -16.00 -3.97 7.98
CA GLU A 65 -15.44 -5.32 7.90
C GLU A 65 -13.93 -5.32 8.17
N LEU A 66 -13.21 -4.38 7.58
CA LEU A 66 -11.76 -4.25 7.79
C LEU A 66 -11.43 -3.95 9.25
N LYS A 67 -12.23 -3.12 9.89
CA LYS A 67 -12.06 -2.79 11.30
C LYS A 67 -12.15 -4.03 12.16
N GLU A 68 -13.15 -4.86 11.92
CA GLU A 68 -13.32 -6.12 12.64
C GLU A 68 -12.18 -7.10 12.34
N LEU A 69 -11.76 -7.19 11.08
CA LEU A 69 -10.65 -8.07 10.69
C LEU A 69 -9.35 -7.69 11.37
N LEU A 70 -9.06 -6.40 11.46
CA LEU A 70 -7.85 -5.91 12.11
C LEU A 70 -7.83 -6.28 13.59
N GLN A 71 -8.97 -6.17 14.26
CA GLN A 71 -9.09 -6.57 15.67
C GLN A 71 -8.92 -8.06 15.83
N TRP A 72 -9.60 -8.85 14.99
CA TRP A 72 -9.55 -10.30 15.04
C TRP A 72 -8.14 -10.84 14.78
N ALA A 73 -7.44 -10.27 13.80
CA ALA A 73 -6.10 -10.70 13.41
C ALA A 73 -5.00 -10.08 14.28
N ASP A 74 -5.36 -9.19 15.19
CA ASP A 74 -4.39 -8.41 15.98
C ASP A 74 -3.39 -7.72 15.06
N ALA A 75 -3.89 -7.13 13.99
CA ALA A 75 -3.09 -6.42 13.01
C ALA A 75 -3.33 -4.91 13.14
N SER A 76 -2.28 -4.14 12.90
CA SER A 76 -2.36 -2.68 12.97
C SER A 76 -1.93 -2.01 11.67
N LEU A 77 -1.82 -2.80 10.62
CA LEU A 77 -1.34 -2.34 9.32
C LEU A 77 -2.24 -2.89 8.22
N VAL A 78 -2.61 -2.02 7.29
CA VAL A 78 -3.35 -2.42 6.08
C VAL A 78 -2.50 -2.08 4.87
N LEU A 79 -2.27 -3.07 4.02
CA LEU A 79 -1.59 -2.89 2.73
C LEU A 79 -2.66 -2.83 1.65
N VAL A 80 -2.73 -1.74 0.93
CA VAL A 80 -3.72 -1.57 -0.14
C VAL A 80 -3.01 -1.69 -1.49
N ASN A 81 -3.46 -2.64 -2.30
CA ASN A 81 -2.87 -2.88 -3.63
C ASN A 81 -3.39 -1.90 -4.68
N HIS A 82 -3.40 -0.64 -4.31
CA HIS A 82 -3.76 0.49 -5.16
C HIS A 82 -3.16 1.76 -4.56
N ASP A 83 -3.09 2.80 -5.37
CA ASP A 83 -2.71 4.11 -4.87
C ASP A 83 -3.98 4.89 -4.51
N LEU A 84 -3.96 5.50 -3.34
CA LEU A 84 -5.05 6.31 -2.83
C LEU A 84 -4.66 7.79 -2.89
N SER A 85 -5.65 8.67 -2.99
CA SER A 85 -5.37 10.08 -2.77
C SER A 85 -4.96 10.29 -1.30
N PRO A 86 -4.20 11.36 -1.00
CA PRO A 86 -3.83 11.65 0.40
C PRO A 86 -5.05 11.77 1.31
N GLY A 87 -6.15 12.33 0.81
CA GLY A 87 -7.39 12.45 1.57
C GLY A 87 -8.03 11.10 1.86
N GLN A 88 -8.12 10.24 0.86
CA GLN A 88 -8.66 8.89 1.03
C GLN A 88 -7.83 8.08 2.02
N GLN A 89 -6.50 8.15 1.90
CA GLN A 89 -5.61 7.44 2.81
C GLN A 89 -5.79 7.90 4.24
N ARG A 90 -5.81 9.20 4.46
CA ARG A 90 -6.00 9.78 5.80
C ARG A 90 -7.35 9.39 6.40
N ASN A 91 -8.41 9.50 5.59
CA ASN A 91 -9.75 9.15 6.06
C ASN A 91 -9.85 7.69 6.45
N LEU A 92 -9.24 6.82 5.63
CA LEU A 92 -9.24 5.38 5.90
C LEU A 92 -8.42 5.04 7.14
N GLU A 93 -7.26 5.67 7.33
CA GLU A 93 -6.44 5.49 8.52
C GLU A 93 -7.19 5.89 9.79
N GLN A 94 -7.91 7.01 9.74
CA GLN A 94 -8.72 7.45 10.87
C GLN A 94 -9.86 6.49 11.17
N ALA A 95 -10.55 6.04 10.12
CA ALA A 95 -11.68 5.14 10.29
C ALA A 95 -11.25 3.77 10.83
N LEU A 96 -10.10 3.28 10.42
CA LEU A 96 -9.59 1.96 10.84
C LEU A 96 -8.72 2.02 12.09
N ASP A 97 -8.30 3.21 12.50
CA ASP A 97 -7.34 3.40 13.58
C ASP A 97 -6.11 2.54 13.34
N SER A 98 -5.63 2.52 12.11
CA SER A 98 -4.52 1.68 11.68
C SER A 98 -3.75 2.38 10.57
N ARG A 99 -2.49 2.01 10.41
CA ARG A 99 -1.65 2.57 9.37
C ARG A 99 -2.00 1.94 8.03
N ILE A 100 -2.04 2.75 6.99
CA ILE A 100 -2.26 2.32 5.61
C ILE A 100 -0.95 2.49 4.84
N ILE A 101 -0.55 1.46 4.12
CA ILE A 101 0.56 1.53 3.17
C ILE A 101 0.00 1.20 1.80
N THR A 102 0.15 2.12 0.86
CA THR A 102 -0.30 1.93 -0.51
C THR A 102 0.75 1.15 -1.31
N ARG A 103 0.35 0.69 -2.50
CA ARG A 103 1.24 -0.05 -3.39
C ARG A 103 2.54 0.71 -3.67
N THR A 104 2.44 1.97 -4.03
CA THR A 104 3.62 2.79 -4.33
C THR A 104 4.50 2.99 -3.11
N GLU A 105 3.91 3.25 -1.96
CA GLU A 105 4.66 3.41 -0.72
C GLU A 105 5.43 2.14 -0.38
N LEU A 106 4.82 0.97 -0.59
CA LEU A 106 5.49 -0.30 -0.36
C LEU A 106 6.70 -0.47 -1.28
N ILE A 107 6.52 -0.17 -2.56
CA ILE A 107 7.60 -0.27 -3.54
C ILE A 107 8.77 0.66 -3.18
N LEU A 108 8.45 1.89 -2.79
CA LEU A 108 9.47 2.86 -2.39
C LEU A 108 10.21 2.42 -1.12
N THR A 109 9.49 1.79 -0.20
CA THR A 109 10.11 1.24 1.02
C THR A 109 11.13 0.16 0.68
N ILE A 110 10.78 -0.73 -0.25
CA ILE A 110 11.68 -1.81 -0.69
C ILE A 110 12.92 -1.22 -1.36
N PHE A 111 12.76 -0.22 -2.22
CA PHE A 111 13.90 0.43 -2.87
C PHE A 111 14.81 1.12 -1.85
N ALA A 112 14.23 1.79 -0.87
CA ALA A 112 15.01 2.46 0.17
C ALA A 112 15.82 1.45 0.98
N GLU A 113 15.27 0.29 1.28
CA GLU A 113 15.97 -0.79 1.98
C GLU A 113 17.16 -1.31 1.17
N ARG A 114 16.95 -1.54 -0.12
CA ARG A 114 18.01 -2.03 -1.02
C ARG A 114 19.12 -1.00 -1.17
N ALA A 115 18.75 0.27 -1.27
CA ALA A 115 19.74 1.34 -1.40
C ALA A 115 20.65 1.40 -0.17
N ARG A 116 20.13 1.08 1.01
CA ARG A 116 20.96 1.05 2.23
C ARG A 116 21.80 -0.21 2.34
N SER A 117 21.28 -1.34 1.85
CA SER A 117 21.94 -2.65 2.03
C SER A 117 23.05 -2.93 1.01
N HIS A 118 22.99 -2.33 -0.16
CA HIS A 118 23.87 -2.64 -1.28
C HIS A 118 24.57 -1.40 -1.81
N GLU A 119 25.58 -0.96 -1.07
CA GLU A 119 26.32 0.24 -1.41
C GLU A 119 26.95 0.18 -2.80
N GLY A 120 27.44 -0.98 -3.22
CA GLY A 120 28.03 -1.14 -4.54
C GLY A 120 27.06 -1.00 -5.70
N GLN A 121 25.77 -1.12 -5.44
CA GLN A 121 24.73 -0.96 -6.46
C GLN A 121 23.95 0.34 -6.28
N LEU A 122 24.38 1.16 -5.35
CA LEU A 122 23.63 2.33 -4.89
C LEU A 122 23.25 3.27 -6.02
N GLN A 123 24.17 3.56 -6.93
CA GLN A 123 23.90 4.51 -8.00
C GLN A 123 22.82 4.01 -8.96
N VAL A 124 22.84 2.72 -9.29
CA VAL A 124 21.84 2.12 -10.17
C VAL A 124 20.46 2.14 -9.50
N GLU A 125 20.41 1.73 -8.25
CA GLU A 125 19.17 1.69 -7.48
C GLU A 125 18.60 3.08 -7.25
N LEU A 126 19.44 4.07 -6.99
CA LEU A 126 19.01 5.45 -6.84
C LEU A 126 18.45 6.02 -8.15
N ALA A 127 19.06 5.66 -9.28
CA ALA A 127 18.55 6.07 -10.57
C ALA A 127 17.14 5.50 -10.82
N GLN A 128 16.93 4.22 -10.48
CA GLN A 128 15.64 3.58 -10.60
C GLN A 128 14.61 4.19 -9.66
N LEU A 129 15.01 4.50 -8.44
CA LEU A 129 14.15 5.14 -7.44
C LEU A 129 13.70 6.53 -7.92
N LYS A 130 14.63 7.32 -8.43
CA LYS A 130 14.31 8.64 -8.99
C LYS A 130 13.34 8.54 -10.14
N HIS A 131 13.52 7.55 -11.00
CA HIS A 131 12.62 7.32 -12.13
C HIS A 131 11.21 6.98 -11.64
N ALA A 132 11.10 6.12 -10.64
CA ALA A 132 9.82 5.76 -10.05
C ALA A 132 9.14 6.97 -9.41
N GLN A 133 9.89 7.79 -8.68
CA GLN A 133 9.36 9.02 -8.08
C GLN A 133 8.89 10.01 -9.13
N THR A 134 9.62 10.15 -10.22
CA THR A 134 9.24 11.03 -11.33
C THR A 134 7.92 10.58 -11.94
N ARG A 135 7.74 9.29 -12.15
CA ARG A 135 6.47 8.76 -12.67
C ARG A 135 5.32 9.05 -11.73
N LEU A 136 5.55 8.91 -10.45
CA LEU A 136 4.55 9.20 -9.42
C LEU A 136 4.12 10.65 -9.45
N VAL A 137 5.08 11.56 -9.45
CA VAL A 137 4.81 12.99 -9.48
C VAL A 137 4.04 13.35 -10.75
N ARG A 138 4.42 12.80 -11.90
CA ARG A 138 3.71 13.01 -13.16
C ARG A 138 2.28 12.49 -13.11
N GLY A 139 2.08 11.31 -12.55
CA GLY A 139 0.76 10.73 -12.39
C GLY A 139 -0.14 11.60 -11.51
N TRP A 140 0.41 12.13 -10.44
CA TRP A 140 -0.33 13.00 -9.52
C TRP A 140 -0.63 14.36 -10.14
N THR A 141 0.30 14.88 -10.93
CA THR A 141 0.08 16.13 -11.64
C THR A 141 -1.08 16.03 -12.63
N HIS A 142 -1.24 14.87 -13.26
CA HIS A 142 -2.35 14.61 -14.17
C HIS A 142 -3.70 14.49 -13.46
N LEU A 143 -3.71 14.20 -12.18
CA LEU A 143 -4.93 14.08 -11.38
C LEU A 143 -5.44 15.45 -10.89
N ASP A 144 -4.61 16.43 -10.93
CA ASP A 144 -4.99 17.81 -10.60
C ASP A 144 -5.71 18.49 -11.81
#